data_7746d16a2ecea67fce72e8681d8defaa
#
_entry.id   7746d16a2ecea67fce72e8681d8defaa
#
_cell.length_a   1.000
_cell.length_b   1.000
_cell.length_c   1.000
_cell.angle_alpha   90.00
_cell.angle_beta   90.00
_cell.angle_gamma   90.00
#
_symmetry.space_group_name_H-M   'P 1'
#
loop_
_entity.id
_entity.type
_entity.pdbx_description
1 polymer ?
#
loop_
_entity_poly.entity_id
_entity_poly.type
_entity_poly.pdbx_seq_one_letter_code
_entity_poly.pdbx_strand_id
1 'polypeptide(L)'
;IAGFSLALLFGDEQDDFLEEVAQLFGAAFGIIFLVLAFIFFIKPTKTFGFFKSSRRTFADIFNSLAAIMLAILWMQGIGVVLGPGYLDIIGAPNQLSQISTIIILGLGVDYAIHFTGRYREELGLKNSVNTSASKTLSSVGIALTLATLGTMVGFLTNIVSPLTQLQDFGITTALGIFYAFILVMTLVPAIRTLLDKRLERKNT
;
A
#
# COMPACT_ATOMS: atom_id res chain seq x y z
N ILE A 1 22.90 6.36 40.36
CA ILE A 1 23.76 7.01 39.35
C ILE A 1 23.95 6.11 38.12
N ALA A 2 24.29 4.80 38.34
CA ALA A 2 24.48 3.85 37.22
C ALA A 2 23.21 3.63 36.33
N GLY A 3 22.03 3.60 36.95
CA GLY A 3 20.76 3.45 36.20
C GLY A 3 20.42 4.65 35.34
N PHE A 4 20.79 5.86 35.74
CA PHE A 4 20.58 7.07 34.95
C PHE A 4 21.51 7.14 33.75
N SER A 5 22.76 6.71 33.88
CA SER A 5 23.71 6.61 32.77
C SER A 5 23.29 5.58 31.72
N LEU A 6 22.71 4.46 32.16
CA LEU A 6 22.23 3.39 31.29
C LEU A 6 21.02 3.86 30.47
N ALA A 7 20.08 4.56 31.12
CA ALA A 7 18.89 5.12 30.43
C ALA A 7 19.24 6.19 29.37
N LEU A 8 20.30 6.97 29.59
CA LEU A 8 20.78 7.94 28.61
C LEU A 8 21.45 7.25 27.41
N LEU A 9 22.27 6.21 27.65
CA LEU A 9 22.93 5.47 26.56
C LEU A 9 21.93 4.72 25.70
N PHE A 10 20.92 4.10 26.28
CA PHE A 10 19.86 3.41 25.51
C PHE A 10 18.87 4.39 24.89
N GLY A 11 18.69 5.58 25.44
CA GLY A 11 17.87 6.64 24.86
C GLY A 11 18.46 7.16 23.56
N ASP A 12 19.74 7.49 23.53
CA ASP A 12 20.43 7.98 22.34
C ASP A 12 20.43 6.94 21.21
N GLU A 13 20.73 5.67 21.48
CA GLU A 13 20.70 4.60 20.46
C GLU A 13 19.28 4.37 19.91
N GLN A 14 18.25 4.56 20.71
CA GLN A 14 16.86 4.38 20.30
C GLN A 14 16.37 5.57 19.46
N ASP A 15 16.80 6.77 19.78
CA ASP A 15 16.46 7.98 19.02
C ASP A 15 17.17 7.97 17.66
N ASP A 16 18.44 7.61 17.59
CA ASP A 16 19.20 7.45 16.33
C ASP A 16 18.55 6.39 15.42
N PHE A 17 18.14 5.27 16.01
CA PHE A 17 17.44 4.20 15.26
C PHE A 17 16.08 4.68 14.70
N LEU A 18 15.29 5.41 15.49
CA LEU A 18 14.02 5.95 15.04
C LEU A 18 14.21 6.99 13.93
N GLU A 19 15.24 7.81 14.02
CA GLU A 19 15.58 8.78 12.99
C GLU A 19 15.99 8.10 11.66
N GLU A 20 16.85 7.08 11.73
CA GLU A 20 17.26 6.29 10.56
C GLU A 20 16.07 5.60 9.89
N VAL A 21 15.20 4.99 10.68
CA VAL A 21 13.96 4.37 10.19
C VAL A 21 13.05 5.41 9.55
N ALA A 22 12.87 6.57 10.17
CA ALA A 22 12.05 7.65 9.63
C ALA A 22 12.61 8.19 8.30
N GLN A 23 13.94 8.30 8.17
CA GLN A 23 14.61 8.70 6.93
C GLN A 23 14.40 7.67 5.82
N LEU A 24 14.56 6.37 6.12
CA LEU A 24 14.32 5.28 5.15
C LEU A 24 12.86 5.28 4.66
N PHE A 25 11.90 5.41 5.57
CA PHE A 25 10.49 5.52 5.20
C PHE A 25 10.20 6.77 4.39
N GLY A 26 10.74 7.92 4.80
CA GLY A 26 10.61 9.18 4.08
C GLY A 26 11.16 9.09 2.66
N ALA A 27 12.34 8.49 2.47
CA ALA A 27 12.93 8.26 1.18
C ALA A 27 12.08 7.30 0.31
N ALA A 28 11.62 6.19 0.88
CA ALA A 28 10.75 5.24 0.20
C ALA A 28 9.44 5.89 -0.27
N PHE A 29 8.78 6.66 0.60
CA PHE A 29 7.58 7.43 0.24
C PHE A 29 7.86 8.47 -0.84
N GLY A 30 9.00 9.18 -0.76
CA GLY A 30 9.42 10.16 -1.77
C GLY A 30 9.62 9.52 -3.14
N ILE A 31 10.34 8.40 -3.20
CA ILE A 31 10.56 7.64 -4.43
C ILE A 31 9.22 7.16 -5.02
N ILE A 32 8.37 6.60 -4.20
CA ILE A 32 7.05 6.11 -4.64
C ILE A 32 6.16 7.24 -5.14
N PHE A 33 6.15 8.38 -4.45
CA PHE A 33 5.44 9.55 -4.93
C PHE A 33 5.94 9.99 -6.31
N LEU A 34 7.25 10.01 -6.54
CA LEU A 34 7.84 10.34 -7.83
C LEU A 34 7.47 9.30 -8.90
N VAL A 35 7.52 8.01 -8.59
CA VAL A 35 7.12 6.94 -9.51
C VAL A 35 5.64 7.06 -9.89
N LEU A 36 4.76 7.24 -8.91
CA LEU A 36 3.33 7.45 -9.17
C LEU A 36 3.07 8.72 -9.98
N ALA A 37 3.76 9.82 -9.66
CA ALA A 37 3.67 11.07 -10.40
C ALA A 37 4.10 10.86 -11.85
N PHE A 38 5.23 10.18 -12.07
CA PHE A 38 5.73 9.87 -13.41
C PHE A 38 4.75 9.00 -14.21
N ILE A 39 4.28 7.90 -13.64
CA ILE A 39 3.38 6.95 -14.33
C ILE A 39 2.03 7.60 -14.63
N PHE A 40 1.45 8.31 -13.68
CA PHE A 40 0.14 8.92 -13.85
C PHE A 40 0.17 10.19 -14.70
N PHE A 41 1.31 10.87 -14.81
CA PHE A 41 1.48 12.06 -15.63
C PHE A 41 1.75 11.73 -17.11
N ILE A 42 2.49 10.63 -17.39
CA ILE A 42 2.86 10.26 -18.77
C ILE A 42 1.69 9.72 -19.61
N LYS A 43 0.60 9.26 -18.99
CA LYS A 43 -0.61 8.83 -19.71
C LYS A 43 -1.76 9.87 -19.56
N PRO A 44 -1.66 11.08 -20.15
CA PRO A 44 -2.78 12.01 -20.15
C PRO A 44 -3.87 11.40 -21.04
N THR A 45 -5.04 11.17 -20.46
CA THR A 45 -6.21 10.76 -21.22
C THR A 45 -6.58 11.92 -22.15
N LYS A 46 -6.52 11.73 -23.47
CA LYS A 46 -6.82 12.74 -24.52
C LYS A 46 -8.20 13.40 -24.37
N THR A 47 -9.04 12.94 -23.49
CA THR A 47 -10.43 13.36 -23.29
C THR A 47 -10.60 14.58 -22.39
N PHE A 48 -9.58 15.01 -21.65
CA PHE A 48 -9.69 16.10 -20.67
C PHE A 48 -8.52 17.09 -20.80
N GLY A 49 -8.81 18.41 -20.81
CA GLY A 49 -7.80 19.47 -20.88
C GLY A 49 -6.75 19.39 -19.76
N PHE A 50 -5.55 19.91 -20.02
CA PHE A 50 -4.35 19.79 -19.18
C PHE A 50 -4.58 20.07 -17.69
N PHE A 51 -5.32 21.11 -17.32
CA PHE A 51 -5.62 21.46 -15.91
C PHE A 51 -6.55 20.44 -15.21
N LYS A 52 -7.54 19.90 -15.92
CA LYS A 52 -8.42 18.85 -15.38
C LYS A 52 -7.67 17.51 -15.23
N SER A 53 -6.72 17.23 -16.13
CA SER A 53 -5.87 16.04 -16.08
C SER A 53 -4.93 16.06 -14.88
N SER A 54 -4.27 17.20 -14.59
CA SER A 54 -3.36 17.34 -13.47
C SER A 54 -4.05 17.12 -12.11
N ARG A 55 -5.20 17.75 -11.90
CA ARG A 55 -5.98 17.60 -10.66
C ARG A 55 -6.49 16.16 -10.43
N ARG A 56 -6.77 15.43 -11.51
CA ARG A 56 -7.11 14.00 -11.46
C ARG A 56 -5.90 13.16 -11.06
N THR A 57 -4.75 13.45 -11.63
CA THR A 57 -3.50 12.76 -11.31
C THR A 57 -3.14 12.91 -9.83
N PHE A 58 -3.21 14.11 -9.28
CA PHE A 58 -2.98 14.32 -7.85
C PHE A 58 -3.99 13.58 -6.98
N ALA A 59 -5.27 13.56 -7.35
CA ALA A 59 -6.28 12.80 -6.63
C ALA A 59 -6.02 11.28 -6.67
N ASP A 60 -5.54 10.75 -7.80
CA ASP A 60 -5.18 9.33 -7.93
C ASP A 60 -3.97 8.96 -7.08
N ILE A 61 -2.93 9.80 -7.09
CA ILE A 61 -1.73 9.60 -6.25
C ILE A 61 -2.14 9.60 -4.77
N PHE A 62 -2.86 10.64 -4.34
CA PHE A 62 -3.28 10.76 -2.95
C PHE A 62 -4.17 9.62 -2.50
N ASN A 63 -5.14 9.21 -3.33
CA ASN A 63 -6.03 8.09 -3.04
C ASN A 63 -5.27 6.76 -2.92
N SER A 64 -4.30 6.52 -3.81
CA SER A 64 -3.47 5.32 -3.79
C SER A 64 -2.59 5.29 -2.53
N LEU A 65 -1.91 6.40 -2.22
CA LEU A 65 -1.08 6.50 -1.01
C LEU A 65 -1.91 6.34 0.26
N ALA A 66 -3.10 6.94 0.33
CA ALA A 66 -3.98 6.82 1.49
C ALA A 66 -4.44 5.36 1.72
N ALA A 67 -4.77 4.63 0.64
CA ALA A 67 -5.14 3.22 0.73
C ALA A 67 -3.97 2.36 1.23
N ILE A 68 -2.75 2.62 0.75
CA ILE A 68 -1.54 1.90 1.16
C ILE A 68 -1.18 2.21 2.61
N MET A 69 -1.24 3.50 3.01
CA MET A 69 -1.02 3.89 4.42
C MET A 69 -1.99 3.18 5.36
N LEU A 70 -3.26 3.11 4.98
CA LEU A 70 -4.26 2.40 5.77
C LEU A 70 -3.96 0.90 5.85
N ALA A 71 -3.47 0.29 4.77
CA ALA A 71 -3.05 -1.12 4.76
C ALA A 71 -1.88 -1.38 5.72
N ILE A 72 -0.89 -0.48 5.73
CA ILE A 72 0.25 -0.55 6.66
C ILE A 72 -0.24 -0.42 8.11
N LEU A 73 -1.12 0.55 8.39
CA LEU A 73 -1.69 0.72 9.73
C LEU A 73 -2.47 -0.52 10.18
N TRP A 74 -3.23 -1.15 9.29
CA TRP A 74 -3.94 -2.39 9.60
C TRP A 74 -2.99 -3.55 9.84
N MET A 75 -1.93 -3.68 9.03
CA MET A 75 -0.91 -4.69 9.26
C MET A 75 -0.23 -4.51 10.62
N GLN A 76 0.16 -3.28 10.96
CA GLN A 76 0.77 -3.00 12.26
C GLN A 76 -0.20 -3.27 13.42
N GLY A 77 -1.47 -2.87 13.25
CA GLY A 77 -2.51 -3.13 14.25
C GLY A 77 -2.72 -4.63 14.51
N ILE A 78 -2.84 -5.44 13.45
CA ILE A 78 -2.97 -6.88 13.60
C ILE A 78 -1.69 -7.52 14.14
N GLY A 79 -0.53 -6.98 13.79
CA GLY A 79 0.76 -7.39 14.35
C GLY A 79 0.82 -7.25 15.86
N VAL A 80 0.25 -6.18 16.42
CA VAL A 80 0.11 -6.01 17.89
C VAL A 80 -0.82 -7.08 18.48
N VAL A 81 -1.95 -7.36 17.82
CA VAL A 81 -2.93 -8.36 18.29
C VAL A 81 -2.35 -9.77 18.24
N LEU A 82 -1.54 -10.10 17.22
CA LEU A 82 -0.89 -11.40 17.10
C LEU A 82 0.36 -11.52 17.98
N GLY A 83 0.88 -10.41 18.47
CA GLY A 83 2.13 -10.30 19.22
C GLY A 83 2.02 -10.66 20.70
N PRO A 84 3.13 -10.47 21.44
CA PRO A 84 3.22 -10.75 22.87
C PRO A 84 2.19 -9.93 23.67
N GLY A 85 1.52 -10.58 24.57
CA GLY A 85 0.52 -9.96 25.47
C GLY A 85 -0.94 -10.06 25.00
N TYR A 86 -1.19 -10.56 23.77
CA TYR A 86 -2.52 -10.90 23.29
C TYR A 86 -2.61 -12.36 22.86
N LEU A 87 -2.28 -12.67 21.60
CA LEU A 87 -2.42 -14.03 21.06
C LEU A 87 -1.11 -14.83 21.09
N ASP A 88 0.02 -14.21 21.31
CA ASP A 88 1.37 -14.84 21.36
C ASP A 88 1.69 -15.74 20.15
N ILE A 89 1.18 -15.37 18.96
CA ILE A 89 1.38 -16.13 17.71
C ILE A 89 2.71 -15.73 17.06
N ILE A 90 3.06 -14.44 17.14
CA ILE A 90 4.31 -13.88 16.63
C ILE A 90 5.09 -13.20 17.76
N GLY A 91 6.41 -13.12 17.60
CA GLY A 91 7.29 -12.43 18.54
C GLY A 91 7.14 -10.92 18.54
N ALA A 92 7.94 -10.26 19.36
CA ALA A 92 8.02 -8.79 19.37
C ALA A 92 8.52 -8.26 18.01
N PRO A 93 8.05 -7.05 17.58
CA PRO A 93 8.51 -6.43 16.36
C PRO A 93 10.05 -6.39 16.29
N ASN A 94 10.59 -6.79 15.16
CA ASN A 94 12.02 -6.87 14.90
C ASN A 94 12.37 -6.16 13.59
N GLN A 95 13.66 -6.11 13.23
CA GLN A 95 14.12 -5.46 12.00
C GLN A 95 13.46 -6.04 10.73
N LEU A 96 13.18 -7.35 10.69
CA LEU A 96 12.51 -7.98 9.56
C LEU A 96 11.06 -7.50 9.42
N SER A 97 10.38 -7.18 10.52
CA SER A 97 9.01 -6.62 10.50
C SER A 97 8.96 -5.28 9.80
N GLN A 98 10.02 -4.48 9.84
CA GLN A 98 10.11 -3.21 9.13
C GLN A 98 10.27 -3.40 7.61
N ILE A 99 11.02 -4.42 7.20
CA ILE A 99 11.14 -4.80 5.78
C ILE A 99 9.76 -5.17 5.22
N SER A 100 8.91 -5.84 5.99
CA SER A 100 7.52 -6.12 5.59
C SER A 100 6.75 -4.87 5.17
N THR A 101 6.92 -3.78 5.90
CA THR A 101 6.26 -2.51 5.59
C THR A 101 6.69 -1.94 4.23
N ILE A 102 7.99 -2.02 3.92
CA ILE A 102 8.53 -1.56 2.62
C ILE A 102 8.00 -2.43 1.48
N ILE A 103 7.92 -3.75 1.68
CA ILE A 103 7.37 -4.69 0.70
C ILE A 103 5.90 -4.36 0.39
N ILE A 104 5.10 -4.14 1.44
CA ILE A 104 3.68 -3.83 1.29
C ILE A 104 3.47 -2.49 0.59
N LEU A 105 4.32 -1.53 0.88
CA LEU A 105 4.33 -0.23 0.24
C LEU A 105 4.56 -0.38 -1.27
N GLY A 106 5.54 -1.19 -1.69
CA GLY A 106 5.82 -1.47 -3.11
C GLY A 106 4.68 -2.20 -3.81
N LEU A 107 4.17 -3.29 -3.21
CA LEU A 107 3.08 -4.08 -3.78
C LEU A 107 1.76 -3.29 -3.83
N GLY A 108 1.46 -2.51 -2.80
CA GLY A 108 0.26 -1.66 -2.78
C GLY A 108 0.26 -0.62 -3.89
N VAL A 109 1.43 -0.03 -4.18
CA VAL A 109 1.62 0.88 -5.32
C VAL A 109 1.36 0.17 -6.64
N ASP A 110 1.89 -1.03 -6.83
CA ASP A 110 1.70 -1.83 -8.03
C ASP A 110 0.22 -2.13 -8.28
N TYR A 111 -0.53 -2.56 -7.27
CA TYR A 111 -1.97 -2.75 -7.36
C TYR A 111 -2.72 -1.47 -7.77
N ALA A 112 -2.35 -0.34 -7.19
CA ALA A 112 -2.97 0.95 -7.50
C ALA A 112 -2.67 1.41 -8.94
N ILE A 113 -1.45 1.20 -9.43
CA ILE A 113 -1.04 1.51 -10.80
C ILE A 113 -1.82 0.67 -11.80
N HIS A 114 -1.88 -0.65 -11.58
CA HIS A 114 -2.59 -1.56 -12.48
C HIS A 114 -4.07 -1.24 -12.55
N PHE A 115 -4.72 -1.04 -11.39
CA PHE A 115 -6.13 -0.66 -11.37
C PHE A 115 -6.37 0.69 -12.06
N THR A 116 -5.65 1.72 -11.65
CA THR A 116 -5.87 3.09 -12.18
C THR A 116 -5.54 3.19 -13.66
N GLY A 117 -4.50 2.49 -14.12
CA GLY A 117 -4.12 2.42 -15.52
C GLY A 117 -5.26 1.83 -16.38
N ARG A 118 -5.74 0.65 -16.01
CA ARG A 118 -6.81 -0.02 -16.73
C ARG A 118 -8.13 0.75 -16.67
N TYR A 119 -8.47 1.32 -15.52
CA TYR A 119 -9.67 2.14 -15.37
C TYR A 119 -9.65 3.36 -16.28
N ARG A 120 -8.49 4.03 -16.43
CA ARG A 120 -8.32 5.16 -17.34
C ARG A 120 -8.44 4.73 -18.81
N GLU A 121 -7.95 3.54 -19.17
CA GLU A 121 -8.11 2.98 -20.51
C GLU A 121 -9.60 2.76 -20.85
N GLU A 122 -10.35 2.12 -19.96
CA GLU A 122 -11.79 1.88 -20.15
C GLU A 122 -12.61 3.19 -20.25
N LEU A 123 -12.26 4.21 -19.45
CA LEU A 123 -12.86 5.53 -19.59
C LEU A 123 -12.53 6.18 -20.94
N GLY A 124 -11.31 5.98 -21.45
CA GLY A 124 -10.88 6.46 -22.76
C GLY A 124 -11.68 5.87 -23.93
N LEU A 125 -12.24 4.68 -23.74
CA LEU A 125 -13.15 4.02 -24.69
C LEU A 125 -14.60 4.57 -24.64
N LYS A 126 -14.81 5.67 -23.93
CA LYS A 126 -16.14 6.31 -23.73
C LYS A 126 -17.15 5.43 -22.98
N ASN A 127 -16.69 4.47 -22.21
CA ASN A 127 -17.55 3.73 -21.29
C ASN A 127 -18.00 4.64 -20.13
N SER A 128 -19.19 4.34 -19.58
CA SER A 128 -19.63 5.02 -18.35
C SER A 128 -18.69 4.71 -17.17
N VAL A 129 -18.67 5.57 -16.16
CA VAL A 129 -17.85 5.39 -14.93
C VAL A 129 -18.09 4.01 -14.32
N ASN A 130 -19.34 3.59 -14.18
CA ASN A 130 -19.67 2.28 -13.60
C ASN A 130 -19.18 1.10 -14.46
N THR A 131 -19.37 1.19 -15.77
CA THR A 131 -18.93 0.15 -16.73
C THR A 131 -17.41 0.03 -16.73
N SER A 132 -16.70 1.16 -16.72
CA SER A 132 -15.23 1.18 -16.66
C SER A 132 -14.71 0.53 -15.38
N ALA A 133 -15.30 0.84 -14.22
CA ALA A 133 -14.91 0.24 -12.95
C ALA A 133 -15.17 -1.28 -12.94
N SER A 134 -16.35 -1.71 -13.38
CA SER A 134 -16.72 -3.13 -13.43
C SER A 134 -15.80 -3.93 -14.36
N LYS A 135 -15.52 -3.43 -15.56
CA LYS A 135 -14.61 -4.09 -16.51
C LYS A 135 -13.18 -4.16 -15.98
N THR A 136 -12.73 -3.11 -15.31
CA THR A 136 -11.40 -3.09 -14.68
C THR A 136 -11.31 -4.13 -13.56
N LEU A 137 -12.28 -4.16 -12.66
CA LEU A 137 -12.30 -5.13 -11.57
C LEU A 137 -12.39 -6.58 -12.07
N SER A 138 -13.16 -6.83 -13.14
CA SER A 138 -13.29 -8.18 -13.70
C SER A 138 -12.03 -8.64 -14.45
N SER A 139 -11.23 -7.75 -15.01
CA SER A 139 -10.00 -8.11 -15.72
C SER A 139 -8.75 -8.07 -14.83
N VAL A 140 -8.42 -6.89 -14.31
CA VAL A 140 -7.24 -6.69 -13.48
C VAL A 140 -7.42 -7.28 -12.09
N GLY A 141 -8.63 -7.21 -11.52
CA GLY A 141 -8.92 -7.76 -10.20
C GLY A 141 -8.62 -9.26 -10.10
N ILE A 142 -9.03 -10.05 -11.10
CA ILE A 142 -8.76 -11.50 -11.13
C ILE A 142 -7.25 -11.77 -11.20
N ALA A 143 -6.53 -11.07 -12.09
CA ALA A 143 -5.09 -11.23 -12.24
C ALA A 143 -4.34 -10.88 -10.94
N LEU A 144 -4.71 -9.75 -10.32
CA LEU A 144 -4.11 -9.32 -9.05
C LEU A 144 -4.47 -10.25 -7.89
N THR A 145 -5.67 -10.84 -7.87
CA THR A 145 -6.05 -11.84 -6.87
C THR A 145 -5.12 -13.05 -6.93
N LEU A 146 -4.90 -13.60 -8.13
CA LEU A 146 -4.00 -14.75 -8.30
C LEU A 146 -2.56 -14.41 -7.92
N ALA A 147 -2.06 -13.24 -8.34
CA ALA A 147 -0.73 -12.77 -7.97
C ALA A 147 -0.59 -12.61 -6.45
N THR A 148 -1.60 -12.00 -5.80
CA THR A 148 -1.63 -11.81 -4.35
C THR A 148 -1.59 -13.14 -3.60
N LEU A 149 -2.43 -14.10 -4.00
CA LEU A 149 -2.45 -15.43 -3.38
C LEU A 149 -1.12 -16.14 -3.54
N GLY A 150 -0.51 -16.09 -4.73
CA GLY A 150 0.81 -16.67 -4.96
C GLY A 150 1.89 -16.05 -4.08
N THR A 151 1.90 -14.72 -3.97
CA THR A 151 2.86 -13.99 -3.13
C THR A 151 2.64 -14.29 -1.64
N MET A 152 1.39 -14.33 -1.18
CA MET A 152 1.06 -14.70 0.21
C MET A 152 1.56 -16.10 0.54
N VAL A 153 1.27 -17.08 -0.32
CA VAL A 153 1.78 -18.46 -0.14
C VAL A 153 3.30 -18.47 -0.08
N GLY A 154 3.98 -17.72 -0.95
CA GLY A 154 5.43 -17.61 -0.94
C GLY A 154 5.97 -17.09 0.41
N PHE A 155 5.36 -16.06 1.01
CA PHE A 155 5.78 -15.57 2.32
C PHE A 155 5.41 -16.53 3.46
N LEU A 156 4.26 -17.19 3.39
CA LEU A 156 3.83 -18.17 4.39
C LEU A 156 4.73 -19.42 4.43
N THR A 157 5.48 -19.73 3.37
CA THR A 157 6.47 -20.84 3.44
C THR A 157 7.54 -20.61 4.51
N ASN A 158 7.78 -19.36 4.92
CA ASN A 158 8.70 -19.05 6.01
C ASN A 158 8.26 -19.62 7.39
N ILE A 159 7.01 -20.02 7.54
CA ILE A 159 6.51 -20.63 8.80
C ILE A 159 7.28 -21.91 9.17
N VAL A 160 7.82 -22.63 8.18
CA VAL A 160 8.62 -23.83 8.42
C VAL A 160 10.10 -23.54 8.72
N SER A 161 10.51 -22.28 8.76
CA SER A 161 11.88 -21.88 9.05
C SER A 161 12.26 -22.23 10.49
N PRO A 162 13.51 -22.64 10.75
CA PRO A 162 14.02 -22.79 12.11
C PRO A 162 14.22 -21.46 12.86
N LEU A 163 14.19 -20.33 12.14
CA LEU A 163 14.35 -18.98 12.69
C LEU A 163 12.99 -18.35 12.98
N THR A 164 12.64 -18.15 14.24
CA THR A 164 11.36 -17.54 14.67
C THR A 164 11.12 -16.18 14.02
N GLN A 165 12.15 -15.35 13.91
CA GLN A 165 12.06 -14.04 13.28
C GLN A 165 11.61 -14.13 11.79
N LEU A 166 12.01 -15.18 11.09
CA LEU A 166 11.63 -15.41 9.70
C LEU A 166 10.20 -15.94 9.60
N GLN A 167 9.74 -16.73 10.58
CA GLN A 167 8.34 -17.15 10.69
C GLN A 167 7.44 -15.93 10.88
N ASP A 168 7.77 -15.06 11.84
CA ASP A 168 7.05 -13.82 12.14
C ASP A 168 6.97 -12.90 10.92
N PHE A 169 8.10 -12.72 10.23
CA PHE A 169 8.19 -11.97 8.99
C PHE A 169 7.27 -12.53 7.91
N GLY A 170 7.24 -13.86 7.73
CA GLY A 170 6.38 -14.52 6.76
C GLY A 170 4.90 -14.28 7.03
N ILE A 171 4.48 -14.43 8.29
CA ILE A 171 3.08 -14.22 8.70
C ILE A 171 2.67 -12.76 8.54
N THR A 172 3.46 -11.83 9.09
CA THR A 172 3.13 -10.40 9.05
C THR A 172 3.11 -9.85 7.62
N THR A 173 4.08 -10.27 6.78
CA THR A 173 4.12 -9.86 5.38
C THR A 173 2.94 -10.39 4.59
N ALA A 174 2.59 -11.68 4.75
CA ALA A 174 1.44 -12.27 4.07
C ALA A 174 0.13 -11.56 4.44
N LEU A 175 -0.09 -11.25 5.72
CA LEU A 175 -1.26 -10.49 6.18
C LEU A 175 -1.26 -9.06 5.63
N GLY A 176 -0.11 -8.41 5.63
CA GLY A 176 0.03 -7.07 5.07
C GLY A 176 -0.30 -7.01 3.58
N ILE A 177 0.17 -7.97 2.80
CA ILE A 177 -0.15 -8.12 1.38
C ILE A 177 -1.66 -8.31 1.17
N PHE A 178 -2.30 -9.13 2.00
CA PHE A 178 -3.74 -9.34 1.98
C PHE A 178 -4.51 -8.04 2.25
N TYR A 179 -4.14 -7.28 3.27
CA TYR A 179 -4.77 -5.99 3.57
C TYR A 179 -4.52 -4.95 2.48
N ALA A 180 -3.30 -4.89 1.94
CA ALA A 180 -2.99 -3.99 0.83
C ALA A 180 -3.87 -4.29 -0.39
N PHE A 181 -4.02 -5.56 -0.75
CA PHE A 181 -4.88 -5.98 -1.84
C PHE A 181 -6.34 -5.57 -1.60
N ILE A 182 -6.92 -5.93 -0.44
CA ILE A 182 -8.32 -5.61 -0.13
C ILE A 182 -8.56 -4.11 -0.15
N LEU A 183 -7.71 -3.35 0.55
CA LEU A 183 -7.90 -1.90 0.68
C LEU A 183 -7.70 -1.18 -0.66
N VAL A 184 -6.69 -1.53 -1.43
CA VAL A 184 -6.49 -0.92 -2.75
C VAL A 184 -7.63 -1.30 -3.70
N MET A 185 -8.05 -2.57 -3.73
CA MET A 185 -9.13 -3.02 -4.62
C MET A 185 -10.54 -2.57 -4.21
N THR A 186 -10.72 -2.05 -3.00
CA THR A 186 -12.00 -1.51 -2.53
C THR A 186 -12.00 0.02 -2.49
N LEU A 187 -11.02 0.64 -1.82
CA LEU A 187 -10.99 2.09 -1.61
C LEU A 187 -10.63 2.85 -2.88
N VAL A 188 -9.63 2.39 -3.64
CA VAL A 188 -9.21 3.11 -4.85
C VAL A 188 -10.34 3.17 -5.89
N PRO A 189 -11.02 2.06 -6.24
CA PRO A 189 -12.18 2.11 -7.11
C PRO A 189 -13.34 2.96 -6.57
N ALA A 190 -13.66 2.80 -5.28
CA ALA A 190 -14.79 3.50 -4.66
C ALA A 190 -14.61 5.02 -4.71
N ILE A 191 -13.48 5.52 -4.23
CA ILE A 191 -13.19 6.96 -4.22
C ILE A 191 -13.10 7.50 -5.65
N ARG A 192 -12.46 6.75 -6.55
CA ARG A 192 -12.28 7.15 -7.93
C ARG A 192 -13.61 7.29 -8.68
N THR A 193 -14.48 6.30 -8.56
CA THR A 193 -15.81 6.34 -9.19
C THR A 193 -16.69 7.46 -8.63
N LEU A 194 -16.62 7.73 -7.32
CA LEU A 194 -17.33 8.84 -6.69
C LEU A 194 -16.85 10.20 -7.22
N LEU A 195 -15.54 10.40 -7.37
CA LEU A 195 -14.97 11.63 -7.91
C LEU A 195 -15.39 11.86 -9.37
N ASP A 196 -15.32 10.81 -10.19
CA ASP A 196 -15.68 10.93 -11.61
C ASP A 196 -17.17 11.15 -11.81
N LYS A 197 -18.06 10.50 -11.07
CA LYS A 197 -19.50 10.78 -11.07
C LYS A 197 -19.85 12.21 -10.67
N ARG A 198 -19.14 12.77 -9.68
CA ARG A 198 -19.33 14.19 -9.29
C ARG A 198 -18.93 15.15 -10.41
N LEU A 199 -17.92 14.79 -11.20
CA LEU A 199 -17.46 15.59 -12.32
C LEU A 199 -18.42 15.48 -13.52
N GLU A 200 -18.99 14.32 -13.78
CA GLU A 200 -20.04 14.13 -14.80
C GLU A 200 -21.27 15.01 -14.50
N ARG A 201 -21.76 14.98 -13.25
CA ARG A 201 -22.90 15.80 -12.80
C ARG A 201 -22.70 17.31 -12.89
N LYS A 202 -21.46 17.79 -12.86
CA LYS A 202 -21.16 19.24 -12.99
C LYS A 202 -21.06 19.70 -14.44
N ASN A 203 -20.96 18.78 -15.39
CA ASN A 203 -20.81 19.09 -16.81
C ASN A 203 -22.13 18.86 -17.61
N THR A 204 -23.20 18.38 -16.93
CA THR A 204 -24.60 18.31 -17.40
C THR A 204 -25.38 19.48 -16.84
#